data_493f24e0ae9cb46021af37d2706791e0
#
_entry.id   493f24e0ae9cb46021af37d2706791e0
#
_cell.length_a   1.000
_cell.length_b   1.000
_cell.length_c   1.000
_cell.angle_alpha   90.00
_cell.angle_beta   90.00
_cell.angle_gamma   90.00
#
_symmetry.space_group_name_H-M   'P 1'
#
loop_
_entity.id
_entity.type
_entity.pdbx_description
1 polymer ?
#
loop_
_entity_poly.entity_id
_entity_poly.type
_entity_poly.pdbx_seq_one_letter_code
_entity_poly.pdbx_strand_id
1 'polypeptide(L)'
;MAAIVSVIPIILLFVLMMGLKISGWKSALITLVITILLAIIVAPSMGIIPDKYIGSSIYAITFWSIIEGVLKACFPIILIIICAIFSYNILVETKEIETIKTQFIQLTSDKGLLVLLLTWGFGGVLEGMAGFGTAVAIPAAILIGLGFKPMFSAVICLVANTVAVGFGAVGLPATTLANQVADGTASPEMLCEVATFIILQLSLMFFITPFLILMMTDRTKIVKNITLALFVGCFSIIVQFCCAYFLGPETPAILGSVAAIIAMLIYNKLFIHDEKPGDEVHVEKKQFGTVKTLKAWSVYGLIIFFILISSKIVPPMNELLKSTLVTKFDMPVIGNTFSFGWLSNAGLMIFLGAMIGGLIQGLSFGKLMKMLAKTTINLQKTAITICCLVALAMLMNNTGMTLAIATGLVAVTGVAYPFFAPLIGSIGTFVTGSATSANILFGKLQAAAAGQLGLVNDAQFFGVNGNETNWLAAANCAGSEGGKLLSPQSIAIATAACDMEGQDGDIMRKTLPFAIFWILMNGLMVFLGLHVI
;
A
#
# COMPACT_ATOMS: atom_id res chain seq x y z
N MET A 1 24.33 19.42 -13.32
CA MET A 1 23.51 19.48 -14.55
C MET A 1 22.78 18.15 -14.80
N ALA A 2 23.46 17.03 -14.75
CA ALA A 2 22.83 15.68 -14.94
C ALA A 2 21.59 15.44 -14.05
N ALA A 3 21.68 15.71 -12.74
CA ALA A 3 20.54 15.57 -11.82
C ALA A 3 19.32 16.43 -12.22
N ILE A 4 19.54 17.66 -12.67
CA ILE A 4 18.47 18.59 -13.07
C ILE A 4 17.70 18.04 -14.28
N VAL A 5 18.43 17.55 -15.29
CA VAL A 5 17.80 16.97 -16.49
C VAL A 5 17.10 15.65 -16.16
N SER A 6 17.71 14.85 -15.30
CA SER A 6 17.14 13.55 -14.89
C SER A 6 15.86 13.69 -14.07
N VAL A 7 15.62 14.83 -13.41
CA VAL A 7 14.38 15.11 -12.66
C VAL A 7 13.23 15.52 -13.59
N ILE A 8 13.52 15.97 -14.85
CA ILE A 8 12.47 16.44 -15.78
C ILE A 8 11.29 15.46 -15.92
N PRO A 9 11.48 14.13 -16.10
CA PRO A 9 10.36 13.21 -16.19
C PRO A 9 9.43 13.24 -14.96
N ILE A 10 10.02 13.33 -13.77
CA ILE A 10 9.26 13.35 -12.52
C ILE A 10 8.47 14.65 -12.42
N ILE A 11 9.13 15.79 -12.66
CA ILE A 11 8.47 17.12 -12.67
C ILE A 11 7.38 17.15 -13.74
N LEU A 12 7.63 16.64 -14.93
CA LEU A 12 6.66 16.57 -16.02
C LEU A 12 5.41 15.78 -15.61
N LEU A 13 5.59 14.60 -15.01
CA LEU A 13 4.48 13.80 -14.51
C LEU A 13 3.62 14.61 -13.52
N PHE A 14 4.25 15.34 -12.61
CA PHE A 14 3.58 16.18 -11.62
C PHE A 14 2.83 17.35 -12.28
N VAL A 15 3.47 18.07 -13.20
CA VAL A 15 2.85 19.19 -13.93
C VAL A 15 1.64 18.71 -14.73
N LEU A 16 1.76 17.58 -15.43
CA LEU A 16 0.65 17.02 -16.20
C LEU A 16 -0.54 16.62 -15.32
N MET A 17 -0.29 15.93 -14.20
CA MET A 17 -1.35 15.44 -13.33
C MET A 17 -1.96 16.53 -12.46
N MET A 18 -1.15 17.39 -11.85
CA MET A 18 -1.62 18.39 -10.89
C MET A 18 -1.79 19.79 -11.51
N GLY A 19 -0.86 20.22 -12.37
CA GLY A 19 -0.94 21.52 -13.01
C GLY A 19 -2.00 21.57 -14.10
N LEU A 20 -1.91 20.63 -15.05
CA LEU A 20 -2.82 20.57 -16.20
C LEU A 20 -4.03 19.64 -15.98
N LYS A 21 -4.10 18.95 -14.83
CA LYS A 21 -5.20 18.04 -14.45
C LYS A 21 -5.48 16.96 -15.51
N ILE A 22 -4.46 16.52 -16.23
CA ILE A 22 -4.53 15.44 -17.21
C ILE A 22 -4.67 14.11 -16.48
N SER A 23 -5.51 13.20 -17.00
CA SER A 23 -5.71 11.88 -16.39
C SER A 23 -4.39 11.09 -16.28
N GLY A 24 -4.23 10.31 -15.19
CA GLY A 24 -2.99 9.61 -14.86
C GLY A 24 -2.41 8.75 -15.98
N TRP A 25 -3.26 8.00 -16.72
CA TRP A 25 -2.78 7.16 -17.81
C TRP A 25 -2.21 7.96 -19.00
N LYS A 26 -2.80 9.12 -19.32
CA LYS A 26 -2.27 10.02 -20.36
C LYS A 26 -0.97 10.68 -19.90
N SER A 27 -0.94 11.14 -18.64
CA SER A 27 0.25 11.75 -18.04
C SER A 27 1.43 10.78 -18.00
N ALA A 28 1.20 9.54 -17.58
CA ALA A 28 2.24 8.51 -17.54
C ALA A 28 2.75 8.17 -18.95
N LEU A 29 1.86 8.07 -19.94
CA LEU A 29 2.24 7.80 -21.33
C LEU A 29 3.05 8.96 -21.93
N ILE A 30 2.61 10.20 -21.78
CA ILE A 30 3.33 11.39 -22.27
C ILE A 30 4.71 11.45 -21.61
N THR A 31 4.78 11.25 -20.31
CA THR A 31 6.04 11.27 -19.56
C THR A 31 6.99 10.18 -20.04
N LEU A 32 6.50 8.96 -20.26
CA LEU A 32 7.32 7.87 -20.80
C LEU A 32 7.90 8.24 -22.18
N VAL A 33 7.09 8.76 -23.09
CA VAL A 33 7.55 9.18 -24.42
C VAL A 33 8.64 10.26 -24.31
N ILE A 34 8.45 11.28 -23.50
CA ILE A 34 9.47 12.32 -23.29
C ILE A 34 10.73 11.73 -22.65
N THR A 35 10.60 10.79 -21.71
CA THR A 35 11.76 10.13 -21.10
C THR A 35 12.52 9.27 -22.08
N ILE A 36 11.85 8.60 -23.01
CA ILE A 36 12.51 7.89 -24.12
C ILE A 36 13.39 8.84 -24.95
N LEU A 37 12.86 10.01 -25.28
CA LEU A 37 13.62 11.03 -26.01
C LEU A 37 14.82 11.55 -25.19
N LEU A 38 14.64 11.81 -23.92
CA LEU A 38 15.73 12.22 -23.02
C LEU A 38 16.79 11.12 -22.87
N ALA A 39 16.38 9.86 -22.76
CA ALA A 39 17.29 8.72 -22.65
C ALA A 39 18.13 8.55 -23.91
N ILE A 40 17.55 8.70 -25.09
CA ILE A 40 18.26 8.51 -26.38
C ILE A 40 19.16 9.71 -26.70
N ILE A 41 18.69 10.94 -26.48
CA ILE A 41 19.38 12.16 -26.96
C ILE A 41 20.31 12.70 -25.88
N VAL A 42 19.90 12.72 -24.62
CA VAL A 42 20.59 13.49 -23.57
C VAL A 42 21.46 12.61 -22.67
N ALA A 43 20.99 11.41 -22.27
CA ALA A 43 21.75 10.55 -21.36
C ALA A 43 23.16 10.20 -21.86
N PRO A 44 23.37 9.87 -23.17
CA PRO A 44 24.72 9.61 -23.69
C PRO A 44 25.65 10.82 -23.63
N SER A 45 25.11 12.03 -23.93
CA SER A 45 25.92 13.26 -23.93
C SER A 45 26.34 13.71 -22.53
N MET A 46 25.64 13.24 -21.50
CA MET A 46 25.93 13.55 -20.10
C MET A 46 26.85 12.54 -19.42
N GLY A 47 27.17 11.41 -20.08
CA GLY A 47 28.00 10.37 -19.50
C GLY A 47 27.44 9.71 -18.25
N ILE A 48 26.09 9.65 -18.12
CA ILE A 48 25.41 9.08 -16.95
C ILE A 48 25.05 7.60 -17.11
N ILE A 49 25.25 7.05 -18.31
CA ILE A 49 24.95 5.64 -18.60
C ILE A 49 25.85 4.76 -17.73
N PRO A 50 25.29 3.78 -16.98
CA PRO A 50 26.08 2.88 -16.15
C PRO A 50 27.17 2.12 -16.94
N ASP A 51 28.34 1.94 -16.32
CA ASP A 51 29.51 1.31 -16.95
C ASP A 51 29.22 -0.09 -17.50
N LYS A 52 28.31 -0.84 -16.87
CA LYS A 52 27.88 -2.17 -17.35
C LYS A 52 27.24 -2.17 -18.73
N TYR A 53 26.88 -1.01 -19.27
CA TYR A 53 26.26 -0.86 -20.59
C TYR A 53 27.21 -0.19 -21.62
N ILE A 54 28.45 0.07 -21.24
CA ILE A 54 29.44 0.64 -22.17
C ILE A 54 29.61 -0.29 -23.38
N GLY A 55 29.46 0.27 -24.58
CA GLY A 55 29.50 -0.48 -25.84
C GLY A 55 28.16 -1.01 -26.34
N SER A 56 27.11 -0.93 -25.51
CA SER A 56 25.75 -1.28 -25.93
C SER A 56 25.05 -0.10 -26.60
N SER A 57 24.19 -0.38 -27.59
CA SER A 57 23.39 0.66 -28.23
C SER A 57 22.37 1.24 -27.27
N ILE A 58 22.30 2.56 -27.17
CA ILE A 58 21.30 3.26 -26.33
C ILE A 58 19.87 2.90 -26.74
N TYR A 59 19.61 2.65 -28.00
CA TYR A 59 18.31 2.20 -28.51
C TYR A 59 17.94 0.82 -27.95
N ALA A 60 18.93 -0.10 -27.89
CA ALA A 60 18.71 -1.43 -27.32
C ALA A 60 18.49 -1.37 -25.81
N ILE A 61 19.25 -0.56 -25.08
CA ILE A 61 19.04 -0.32 -23.64
C ILE A 61 17.63 0.22 -23.40
N THR A 62 17.21 1.23 -24.15
CA THR A 62 15.88 1.84 -24.04
C THR A 62 14.77 0.83 -24.33
N PHE A 63 14.88 0.10 -25.44
CA PHE A 63 13.87 -0.90 -25.82
C PHE A 63 13.69 -1.99 -24.75
N TRP A 64 14.80 -2.60 -24.32
CA TRP A 64 14.75 -3.68 -23.33
C TRP A 64 14.34 -3.19 -21.95
N SER A 65 14.67 -1.97 -21.56
CA SER A 65 14.17 -1.35 -20.31
C SER A 65 12.65 -1.20 -20.31
N ILE A 66 12.06 -0.81 -21.46
CA ILE A 66 10.60 -0.71 -21.59
C ILE A 66 9.96 -2.09 -21.49
N ILE A 67 10.49 -3.09 -22.21
CA ILE A 67 9.99 -4.47 -22.16
C ILE A 67 10.06 -5.03 -20.73
N GLU A 68 11.20 -4.85 -20.05
CA GLU A 68 11.36 -5.23 -18.64
C GLU A 68 10.29 -4.59 -17.76
N GLY A 69 10.09 -3.28 -17.93
CA GLY A 69 9.09 -2.54 -17.16
C GLY A 69 7.67 -3.02 -17.40
N VAL A 70 7.29 -3.29 -18.64
CA VAL A 70 5.96 -3.81 -18.99
C VAL A 70 5.74 -5.22 -18.43
N LEU A 71 6.73 -6.11 -18.52
CA LEU A 71 6.63 -7.45 -17.95
C LEU A 71 6.50 -7.40 -16.42
N LYS A 72 7.32 -6.60 -15.74
CA LYS A 72 7.22 -6.39 -14.28
C LYS A 72 5.88 -5.73 -13.86
N ALA A 73 5.28 -4.92 -14.72
CA ALA A 73 3.95 -4.35 -14.49
C ALA A 73 2.84 -5.40 -14.63
N CYS A 74 2.85 -6.16 -15.71
CA CYS A 74 1.84 -7.18 -15.97
C CYS A 74 1.89 -8.30 -14.91
N PHE A 75 3.09 -8.72 -14.53
CA PHE A 75 3.35 -9.84 -13.62
C PHE A 75 4.36 -9.44 -12.54
N PRO A 76 3.99 -9.30 -11.25
CA PRO A 76 2.69 -9.67 -10.64
C PRO A 76 1.68 -8.52 -10.50
N ILE A 77 2.05 -7.25 -10.70
CA ILE A 77 1.33 -6.09 -10.17
C ILE A 77 -0.12 -6.03 -10.68
N ILE A 78 -0.34 -5.99 -12.00
CA ILE A 78 -1.68 -5.86 -12.59
C ILE A 78 -2.53 -7.11 -12.27
N LEU A 79 -1.93 -8.29 -12.26
CA LEU A 79 -2.62 -9.52 -11.90
C LEU A 79 -3.20 -9.47 -10.49
N ILE A 80 -2.41 -9.06 -9.49
CA ILE A 80 -2.87 -8.89 -8.11
C ILE A 80 -4.00 -7.89 -8.03
N ILE A 81 -3.87 -6.74 -8.70
CA ILE A 81 -4.89 -5.69 -8.70
C ILE A 81 -6.23 -6.19 -9.27
N ILE A 82 -6.20 -6.89 -10.41
CA ILE A 82 -7.41 -7.45 -11.02
C ILE A 82 -8.08 -8.44 -10.06
N CYS A 83 -7.31 -9.36 -9.49
CA CYS A 83 -7.85 -10.38 -8.58
C CYS A 83 -8.41 -9.77 -7.28
N ALA A 84 -7.73 -8.76 -6.70
CA ALA A 84 -8.19 -8.07 -5.50
C ALA A 84 -9.52 -7.33 -5.74
N ILE A 85 -9.63 -6.54 -6.82
CA ILE A 85 -10.87 -5.84 -7.15
C ILE A 85 -11.98 -6.83 -7.55
N PHE A 86 -11.64 -7.91 -8.23
CA PHE A 86 -12.60 -8.97 -8.55
C PHE A 86 -13.19 -9.60 -7.28
N SER A 87 -12.37 -9.90 -6.26
CA SER A 87 -12.85 -10.45 -4.99
C SER A 87 -13.84 -9.51 -4.29
N TYR A 88 -13.56 -8.22 -4.27
CA TYR A 88 -14.45 -7.21 -3.73
C TYR A 88 -15.77 -7.11 -4.52
N ASN A 89 -15.70 -7.10 -5.85
CA ASN A 89 -16.88 -7.05 -6.71
C ASN A 89 -17.82 -8.25 -6.48
N ILE A 90 -17.30 -9.43 -6.14
CA ILE A 90 -18.13 -10.59 -5.76
C ILE A 90 -18.95 -10.28 -4.52
N LEU A 91 -18.35 -9.73 -3.47
CA LEU A 91 -19.05 -9.39 -2.22
C LEU A 91 -20.12 -8.31 -2.41
N VAL A 92 -19.87 -7.36 -3.31
CA VAL A 92 -20.85 -6.33 -3.69
C VAL A 92 -22.02 -6.95 -4.47
N GLU A 93 -21.74 -7.80 -5.45
CA GLU A 93 -22.74 -8.44 -6.31
C GLU A 93 -23.64 -9.39 -5.51
N THR A 94 -23.08 -10.12 -4.55
CA THR A 94 -23.83 -11.05 -3.68
C THR A 94 -24.51 -10.34 -2.52
N LYS A 95 -24.24 -9.06 -2.30
CA LYS A 95 -24.67 -8.24 -1.15
C LYS A 95 -24.17 -8.78 0.21
N GLU A 96 -23.19 -9.69 0.20
CA GLU A 96 -22.64 -10.22 1.46
C GLU A 96 -21.78 -9.19 2.19
N ILE A 97 -21.32 -8.14 1.48
CA ILE A 97 -20.68 -6.98 2.13
C ILE A 97 -21.61 -6.29 3.14
N GLU A 98 -22.93 -6.25 2.87
CA GLU A 98 -23.91 -5.68 3.79
C GLU A 98 -24.11 -6.56 5.03
N THR A 99 -24.01 -7.88 4.87
CA THR A 99 -24.04 -8.84 6.00
C THR A 99 -22.84 -8.61 6.91
N ILE A 100 -21.63 -8.53 6.33
CA ILE A 100 -20.37 -8.26 7.07
C ILE A 100 -20.46 -6.91 7.80
N LYS A 101 -20.87 -5.86 7.09
CA LYS A 101 -21.09 -4.52 7.64
C LYS A 101 -22.02 -4.54 8.86
N THR A 102 -23.18 -5.19 8.73
CA THR A 102 -24.17 -5.27 9.83
C THR A 102 -23.60 -6.01 11.04
N GLN A 103 -22.79 -7.05 10.83
CA GLN A 103 -22.13 -7.76 11.92
C GLN A 103 -21.18 -6.85 12.70
N PHE A 104 -20.37 -6.02 12.00
CA PHE A 104 -19.46 -5.07 12.67
C PHE A 104 -20.20 -4.02 13.50
N ILE A 105 -21.27 -3.44 12.95
CA ILE A 105 -22.06 -2.41 13.65
C ILE A 105 -22.66 -2.93 14.96
N GLN A 106 -22.95 -4.23 15.03
CA GLN A 106 -23.58 -4.85 16.21
C GLN A 106 -22.61 -5.26 17.33
N LEU A 107 -21.28 -5.11 17.11
CA LEU A 107 -20.27 -5.58 18.07
C LEU A 107 -20.15 -4.69 19.32
N THR A 108 -20.51 -3.42 19.23
CA THR A 108 -20.43 -2.47 20.36
C THR A 108 -21.44 -1.34 20.21
N SER A 109 -21.91 -0.82 21.33
CA SER A 109 -22.74 0.40 21.41
C SER A 109 -21.90 1.65 21.74
N ASP A 110 -20.67 1.50 22.24
CA ASP A 110 -19.77 2.63 22.51
C ASP A 110 -19.38 3.35 21.22
N LYS A 111 -19.68 4.63 21.15
CA LYS A 111 -19.47 5.47 19.96
C LYS A 111 -18.01 5.54 19.52
N GLY A 112 -17.08 5.71 20.47
CA GLY A 112 -15.64 5.81 20.18
C GLY A 112 -15.08 4.48 19.67
N LEU A 113 -15.43 3.40 20.36
CA LEU A 113 -15.02 2.06 19.98
C LEU A 113 -15.63 1.64 18.62
N LEU A 114 -16.90 1.99 18.36
CA LEU A 114 -17.55 1.69 17.09
C LEU A 114 -16.85 2.39 15.90
N VAL A 115 -16.53 3.68 16.06
CA VAL A 115 -15.79 4.42 15.03
C VAL A 115 -14.41 3.79 14.79
N LEU A 116 -13.68 3.46 15.88
CA LEU A 116 -12.37 2.81 15.76
C LEU A 116 -12.49 1.43 15.10
N LEU A 117 -13.50 0.64 15.47
CA LEU A 117 -13.77 -0.68 14.92
C LEU A 117 -14.04 -0.62 13.41
N LEU A 118 -14.85 0.35 12.96
CA LEU A 118 -15.22 0.50 11.56
C LEU A 118 -14.07 1.06 10.72
N THR A 119 -13.34 2.05 11.23
CA THR A 119 -12.33 2.78 10.45
C THR A 119 -10.97 2.10 10.51
N TRP A 120 -10.48 1.75 11.70
CA TRP A 120 -9.18 1.11 11.90
C TRP A 120 -9.25 -0.41 11.71
N GLY A 121 -10.21 -1.08 12.36
CA GLY A 121 -10.35 -2.54 12.30
C GLY A 121 -10.85 -3.01 10.95
N PHE A 122 -12.10 -2.71 10.63
CA PHE A 122 -12.72 -3.14 9.38
C PHE A 122 -12.11 -2.44 8.15
N GLY A 123 -11.84 -1.14 8.24
CA GLY A 123 -11.14 -0.40 7.20
C GLY A 123 -9.77 -1.02 6.89
N GLY A 124 -8.99 -1.40 7.91
CA GLY A 124 -7.70 -2.06 7.73
C GLY A 124 -7.81 -3.45 7.08
N VAL A 125 -8.84 -4.24 7.41
CA VAL A 125 -9.13 -5.50 6.70
C VAL A 125 -9.42 -5.23 5.22
N LEU A 126 -10.27 -4.23 4.92
CA LEU A 126 -10.60 -3.85 3.54
C LEU A 126 -9.37 -3.36 2.76
N GLU A 127 -8.51 -2.55 3.39
CA GLU A 127 -7.26 -2.10 2.75
C GLU A 127 -6.34 -3.28 2.48
N GLY A 128 -6.13 -4.14 3.48
CA GLY A 128 -5.29 -5.32 3.34
C GLY A 128 -5.76 -6.29 2.25
N MET A 129 -7.07 -6.44 2.07
CA MET A 129 -7.63 -7.39 1.10
C MET A 129 -7.78 -6.80 -0.31
N ALA A 130 -8.31 -5.59 -0.41
CA ALA A 130 -8.70 -4.98 -1.69
C ALA A 130 -7.91 -3.71 -2.02
N GLY A 131 -7.57 -2.89 -1.03
CA GLY A 131 -6.95 -1.59 -1.25
C GLY A 131 -7.85 -0.63 -2.03
N PHE A 132 -7.24 0.20 -2.87
CA PHE A 132 -7.89 1.07 -3.87
C PHE A 132 -9.00 2.00 -3.33
N GLY A 133 -8.91 2.39 -2.04
CA GLY A 133 -9.84 3.33 -1.42
C GLY A 133 -11.10 2.69 -0.84
N THR A 134 -11.27 1.38 -0.88
CA THR A 134 -12.40 0.67 -0.25
C THR A 134 -12.42 0.91 1.26
N ALA A 135 -11.25 1.00 1.89
CA ALA A 135 -11.06 1.28 3.32
C ALA A 135 -11.50 2.70 3.73
N VAL A 136 -11.64 3.62 2.80
CA VAL A 136 -12.16 4.96 3.03
C VAL A 136 -13.65 5.01 2.70
N ALA A 137 -14.02 4.57 1.49
CA ALA A 137 -15.39 4.72 0.99
C ALA A 137 -16.42 3.97 1.84
N ILE A 138 -16.17 2.71 2.19
CA ILE A 138 -17.15 1.87 2.87
C ILE A 138 -17.35 2.29 4.32
N PRO A 139 -16.30 2.45 5.15
CA PRO A 139 -16.48 2.94 6.51
C PRO A 139 -17.10 4.35 6.57
N ALA A 140 -16.74 5.26 5.65
CA ALA A 140 -17.32 6.59 5.60
C ALA A 140 -18.83 6.55 5.34
N ALA A 141 -19.27 5.78 4.36
CA ALA A 141 -20.70 5.59 4.07
C ALA A 141 -21.45 4.94 5.25
N ILE A 142 -20.82 4.00 5.97
CA ILE A 142 -21.41 3.39 7.17
C ILE A 142 -21.58 4.43 8.27
N LEU A 143 -20.55 5.24 8.55
CA LEU A 143 -20.59 6.28 9.56
C LEU A 143 -21.69 7.30 9.28
N ILE A 144 -21.87 7.72 8.02
CA ILE A 144 -22.98 8.60 7.63
C ILE A 144 -24.33 7.92 7.88
N GLY A 145 -24.48 6.66 7.50
CA GLY A 145 -25.70 5.87 7.77
C GLY A 145 -26.02 5.72 9.26
N LEU A 146 -25.01 5.88 10.13
CA LEU A 146 -25.15 5.90 11.59
C LEU A 146 -25.36 7.32 12.16
N GLY A 147 -25.51 8.34 11.31
CA GLY A 147 -25.77 9.72 11.70
C GLY A 147 -24.55 10.58 12.01
N PHE A 148 -23.33 10.11 11.70
CA PHE A 148 -22.13 10.95 11.81
C PHE A 148 -22.10 12.01 10.70
N LYS A 149 -21.49 13.16 10.99
CA LYS A 149 -21.36 14.27 10.02
C LYS A 149 -20.50 13.85 8.82
N PRO A 150 -20.87 14.18 7.58
CA PRO A 150 -20.11 13.81 6.37
C PRO A 150 -18.63 14.20 6.44
N MET A 151 -18.32 15.44 6.80
CA MET A 151 -16.93 15.93 6.93
C MET A 151 -16.13 15.15 7.98
N PHE A 152 -16.74 14.79 9.11
CA PHE A 152 -16.11 13.96 10.13
C PHE A 152 -15.82 12.56 9.57
N SER A 153 -16.81 11.94 8.91
CA SER A 153 -16.68 10.60 8.32
C SER A 153 -15.59 10.55 7.25
N ALA A 154 -15.52 11.54 6.36
CA ALA A 154 -14.49 11.64 5.35
C ALA A 154 -13.07 11.74 5.96
N VAL A 155 -12.86 12.71 6.86
CA VAL A 155 -11.55 12.97 7.46
C VAL A 155 -11.07 11.80 8.31
N ILE A 156 -11.95 11.23 9.15
CA ILE A 156 -11.56 10.15 10.06
C ILE A 156 -11.21 8.87 9.31
N CYS A 157 -11.93 8.53 8.23
CA CYS A 157 -11.60 7.38 7.40
C CYS A 157 -10.28 7.55 6.65
N LEU A 158 -9.99 8.76 6.17
CA LEU A 158 -8.68 9.07 5.58
C LEU A 158 -7.55 8.91 6.60
N VAL A 159 -7.71 9.47 7.81
CA VAL A 159 -6.71 9.36 8.89
C VAL A 159 -6.53 7.92 9.34
N ALA A 160 -7.61 7.15 9.46
CA ALA A 160 -7.54 5.75 9.87
C ALA A 160 -6.81 4.86 8.85
N ASN A 161 -6.89 5.20 7.57
CA ASN A 161 -6.27 4.40 6.49
C ASN A 161 -4.76 4.59 6.35
N THR A 162 -4.09 5.31 7.25
CA THR A 162 -2.69 5.71 7.08
C THR A 162 -1.64 4.64 7.41
N VAL A 163 -1.94 3.60 8.14
CA VAL A 163 -0.93 2.59 8.54
C VAL A 163 -1.02 1.31 7.71
N ALA A 164 -2.16 1.08 7.08
CA ALA A 164 -2.42 -0.14 6.32
C ALA A 164 -2.05 -0.02 4.82
N VAL A 165 -1.82 1.18 4.31
CA VAL A 165 -1.63 1.43 2.86
C VAL A 165 -0.39 0.75 2.31
N GLY A 166 0.71 0.72 3.07
CA GLY A 166 1.95 0.06 2.67
C GLY A 166 1.79 -1.46 2.46
N PHE A 167 0.77 -2.04 3.07
CA PHE A 167 0.40 -3.47 2.97
C PHE A 167 -0.97 -3.68 2.32
N GLY A 168 -1.51 -2.66 1.65
CA GLY A 168 -2.78 -2.75 0.94
C GLY A 168 -2.73 -3.74 -0.23
N ALA A 169 -3.91 -4.24 -0.65
CA ALA A 169 -4.05 -5.23 -1.71
C ALA A 169 -3.03 -6.38 -1.58
N VAL A 170 -3.05 -7.04 -0.42
CA VAL A 170 -2.20 -8.20 -0.09
C VAL A 170 -0.71 -7.86 -0.17
N GLY A 171 -0.32 -6.74 0.44
CA GLY A 171 1.09 -6.33 0.56
C GLY A 171 1.74 -5.82 -0.73
N LEU A 172 0.93 -5.49 -1.74
CA LEU A 172 1.43 -5.10 -3.05
C LEU A 172 2.43 -3.93 -3.03
N PRO A 173 2.23 -2.82 -2.27
CA PRO A 173 3.19 -1.73 -2.22
C PRO A 173 4.55 -2.16 -1.67
N ALA A 174 4.58 -2.88 -0.54
CA ALA A 174 5.81 -3.36 0.08
C ALA A 174 6.54 -4.39 -0.79
N THR A 175 5.81 -5.34 -1.40
CA THR A 175 6.36 -6.31 -2.36
C THR A 175 6.97 -5.59 -3.57
N THR A 176 6.27 -4.59 -4.09
CA THR A 176 6.76 -3.79 -5.23
C THR A 176 8.03 -3.04 -4.87
N LEU A 177 8.10 -2.45 -3.67
CA LEU A 177 9.30 -1.77 -3.19
C LEU A 177 10.50 -2.71 -3.12
N ALA A 178 10.35 -3.87 -2.48
CA ALA A 178 11.40 -4.87 -2.36
C ALA A 178 11.91 -5.31 -3.74
N ASN A 179 11.00 -5.57 -4.69
CA ASN A 179 11.36 -5.91 -6.07
C ASN A 179 12.11 -4.78 -6.81
N GLN A 180 11.76 -3.53 -6.54
CA GLN A 180 12.47 -2.38 -7.12
C GLN A 180 13.90 -2.28 -6.56
N VAL A 181 14.09 -2.48 -5.27
CA VAL A 181 15.41 -2.44 -4.62
C VAL A 181 16.28 -3.62 -5.05
N ALA A 182 15.71 -4.81 -5.17
CA ALA A 182 16.40 -6.03 -5.61
C ALA A 182 16.84 -6.01 -7.08
N ASP A 183 16.43 -5.01 -7.85
CA ASP A 183 16.64 -4.94 -9.31
C ASP A 183 16.06 -6.15 -10.08
N GLY A 184 15.02 -6.74 -9.50
CA GLY A 184 14.43 -7.96 -10.06
C GLY A 184 13.32 -8.51 -9.18
N THR A 185 13.37 -9.81 -8.94
CA THR A 185 12.50 -10.47 -7.97
C THR A 185 13.24 -10.54 -6.63
N ALA A 186 12.69 -9.89 -5.62
CA ALA A 186 13.26 -9.90 -4.28
C ALA A 186 13.24 -11.33 -3.69
N SER A 187 14.27 -11.66 -2.93
CA SER A 187 14.29 -12.92 -2.18
C SER A 187 13.22 -12.91 -1.08
N PRO A 188 12.75 -14.07 -0.61
CA PRO A 188 11.81 -14.13 0.49
C PRO A 188 12.31 -13.48 1.78
N GLU A 189 13.62 -13.53 2.00
CA GLU A 189 14.28 -12.88 3.14
C GLU A 189 14.17 -11.36 3.01
N MET A 190 14.49 -10.81 1.86
CA MET A 190 14.40 -9.38 1.56
C MET A 190 12.96 -8.87 1.62
N LEU A 191 11.98 -9.66 1.18
CA LEU A 191 10.56 -9.32 1.32
C LEU A 191 10.16 -9.18 2.79
N CYS A 192 10.58 -10.13 3.64
CA CYS A 192 10.33 -10.06 5.09
C CYS A 192 11.05 -8.86 5.73
N GLU A 193 12.30 -8.62 5.36
CA GLU A 193 13.12 -7.53 5.88
C GLU A 193 12.51 -6.17 5.56
N VAL A 194 12.22 -5.89 4.30
CA VAL A 194 11.58 -4.63 3.87
C VAL A 194 10.23 -4.44 4.54
N ALA A 195 9.41 -5.48 4.62
CA ALA A 195 8.13 -5.43 5.30
C ALA A 195 8.28 -5.11 6.79
N THR A 196 9.24 -5.75 7.46
CA THR A 196 9.55 -5.51 8.88
C THR A 196 10.00 -4.07 9.12
N PHE A 197 10.87 -3.55 8.26
CA PHE A 197 11.35 -2.17 8.36
C PHE A 197 10.24 -1.14 8.17
N ILE A 198 9.30 -1.38 7.25
CA ILE A 198 8.11 -0.54 7.13
C ILE A 198 7.31 -0.52 8.44
N ILE A 199 7.07 -1.67 9.07
CA ILE A 199 6.36 -1.75 10.36
C ILE A 199 7.11 -1.01 11.47
N LEU A 200 8.44 -1.18 11.56
CA LEU A 200 9.25 -0.49 12.56
C LEU A 200 9.20 1.03 12.38
N GLN A 201 9.28 1.53 11.16
CA GLN A 201 9.20 2.96 10.86
C GLN A 201 7.81 3.54 11.15
N LEU A 202 6.74 2.74 11.00
CA LEU A 202 5.37 3.11 11.32
C LEU A 202 4.99 2.83 12.79
N SER A 203 5.89 2.29 13.60
CA SER A 203 5.57 1.76 14.94
C SER A 203 4.82 2.74 15.85
N LEU A 204 5.23 4.00 15.89
CA LEU A 204 4.55 5.04 16.68
C LEU A 204 3.12 5.30 16.21
N MET A 205 2.86 5.13 14.92
CA MET A 205 1.55 5.39 14.32
C MET A 205 0.50 4.37 14.73
N PHE A 206 0.91 3.15 15.12
CA PHE A 206 0.00 2.16 15.67
C PHE A 206 -0.66 2.59 16.97
N PHE A 207 -0.04 3.51 17.70
CA PHE A 207 -0.58 4.08 18.94
C PHE A 207 -1.25 5.43 18.70
N ILE A 208 -0.61 6.28 17.92
CA ILE A 208 -1.07 7.65 17.68
C ILE A 208 -2.34 7.68 16.84
N THR A 209 -2.44 6.85 15.79
CA THR A 209 -3.63 6.87 14.91
C THR A 209 -4.90 6.44 15.64
N PRO A 210 -4.96 5.29 16.36
CA PRO A 210 -6.14 4.95 17.16
C PRO A 210 -6.48 6.02 18.20
N PHE A 211 -5.47 6.60 18.86
CA PHE A 211 -5.70 7.69 19.81
C PHE A 211 -6.33 8.91 19.15
N LEU A 212 -5.84 9.34 17.98
CA LEU A 212 -6.41 10.47 17.23
C LEU A 212 -7.85 10.19 16.80
N ILE A 213 -8.14 8.98 16.31
CA ILE A 213 -9.50 8.57 15.94
C ILE A 213 -10.45 8.71 17.13
N LEU A 214 -10.05 8.22 18.29
CA LEU A 214 -10.84 8.29 19.52
C LEU A 214 -11.01 9.74 20.00
N MET A 215 -9.94 10.54 19.98
CA MET A 215 -9.99 11.96 20.35
C MET A 215 -10.83 12.81 19.38
N MET A 216 -10.85 12.46 18.11
CA MET A 216 -11.73 13.12 17.12
C MET A 216 -13.20 12.75 17.35
N THR A 217 -13.47 11.56 17.88
CA THR A 217 -14.84 11.05 18.13
C THR A 217 -15.41 11.58 19.44
N ASP A 218 -14.66 11.46 20.54
CA ASP A 218 -15.06 11.94 21.87
C ASP A 218 -13.84 12.40 22.69
N ARG A 219 -13.72 13.70 22.89
CA ARG A 219 -12.61 14.31 23.66
C ARG A 219 -12.81 14.23 25.18
N THR A 220 -13.98 13.87 25.64
CA THR A 220 -14.31 13.89 27.08
C THR A 220 -13.74 12.69 27.82
N LYS A 221 -13.56 11.56 27.14
CA LYS A 221 -13.12 10.26 27.72
C LYS A 221 -11.60 10.03 27.51
N ILE A 222 -10.75 11.01 27.86
CA ILE A 222 -9.29 10.98 27.55
C ILE A 222 -8.60 9.72 28.08
N VAL A 223 -8.81 9.33 29.34
CA VAL A 223 -8.16 8.17 29.95
C VAL A 223 -8.56 6.88 29.21
N LYS A 224 -9.84 6.69 28.91
CA LYS A 224 -10.35 5.57 28.11
C LYS A 224 -9.71 5.57 26.72
N ASN A 225 -9.62 6.73 26.08
CA ASN A 225 -9.07 6.86 24.73
C ASN A 225 -7.59 6.47 24.71
N ILE A 226 -6.79 6.88 25.70
CA ILE A 226 -5.38 6.51 25.82
C ILE A 226 -5.25 5.00 26.04
N THR A 227 -5.96 4.45 27.03
CA THR A 227 -5.82 3.02 27.37
C THR A 227 -6.29 2.12 26.25
N LEU A 228 -7.39 2.47 25.56
CA LEU A 228 -7.88 1.73 24.40
C LEU A 228 -6.90 1.82 23.22
N ALA A 229 -6.37 3.00 22.92
CA ALA A 229 -5.40 3.19 21.85
C ALA A 229 -4.11 2.40 22.10
N LEU A 230 -3.59 2.41 23.33
CA LEU A 230 -2.41 1.63 23.71
C LEU A 230 -2.70 0.13 23.59
N PHE A 231 -3.84 -0.34 24.09
CA PHE A 231 -4.19 -1.75 24.03
C PHE A 231 -4.31 -2.25 22.58
N VAL A 232 -5.09 -1.54 21.75
CA VAL A 232 -5.26 -1.88 20.32
C VAL A 232 -3.95 -1.74 19.55
N GLY A 233 -3.17 -0.68 19.82
CA GLY A 233 -1.88 -0.44 19.20
C GLY A 233 -0.89 -1.57 19.49
N CYS A 234 -0.77 -2.02 20.75
CA CYS A 234 0.09 -3.14 21.14
C CYS A 234 -0.27 -4.42 20.37
N PHE A 235 -1.54 -4.80 20.34
CA PHE A 235 -1.97 -6.00 19.63
C PHE A 235 -1.74 -5.87 18.12
N SER A 236 -2.06 -4.72 17.53
CA SER A 236 -1.84 -4.48 16.11
C SER A 236 -0.38 -4.58 15.72
N ILE A 237 0.52 -3.88 16.44
CA ILE A 237 1.94 -3.84 16.08
C ILE A 237 2.60 -5.19 16.28
N ILE A 238 2.33 -5.90 17.38
CA ILE A 238 2.90 -7.23 17.65
C ILE A 238 2.54 -8.19 16.53
N VAL A 239 1.26 -8.27 16.15
CA VAL A 239 0.82 -9.20 15.11
C VAL A 239 1.36 -8.78 13.75
N GLN A 240 1.31 -7.49 13.40
CA GLN A 240 1.85 -7.02 12.12
C GLN A 240 3.35 -7.23 12.01
N PHE A 241 4.10 -6.97 13.09
CA PHE A 241 5.53 -7.24 13.16
C PHE A 241 5.84 -8.74 12.96
N CYS A 242 5.18 -9.62 13.70
CA CYS A 242 5.35 -11.07 13.54
C CYS A 242 5.01 -11.51 12.12
N CYS A 243 3.92 -11.01 11.54
CA CYS A 243 3.54 -11.31 10.16
C CYS A 243 4.60 -10.84 9.17
N ALA A 244 5.07 -9.61 9.27
CA ALA A 244 6.09 -9.06 8.38
C ALA A 244 7.39 -9.86 8.48
N TYR A 245 7.83 -10.14 9.70
CA TYR A 245 9.11 -10.80 9.97
C TYR A 245 9.14 -12.27 9.52
N PHE A 246 8.07 -13.03 9.79
CA PHE A 246 8.03 -14.47 9.51
C PHE A 246 7.37 -14.83 8.17
N LEU A 247 6.38 -14.05 7.72
CA LEU A 247 5.53 -14.40 6.58
C LEU A 247 5.77 -13.53 5.35
N GLY A 248 6.16 -12.27 5.55
CA GLY A 248 6.36 -11.31 4.47
C GLY A 248 5.26 -10.26 4.37
N PRO A 249 5.23 -9.50 3.27
CA PRO A 249 4.39 -8.32 3.14
C PRO A 249 2.89 -8.60 2.93
N GLU A 250 2.48 -9.81 2.57
CA GLU A 250 1.12 -10.12 2.17
C GLU A 250 0.11 -10.14 3.33
N THR A 251 0.59 -10.40 4.55
CA THR A 251 -0.29 -10.72 5.69
C THR A 251 -0.43 -9.63 6.76
N PRO A 252 0.52 -8.66 6.94
CA PRO A 252 0.51 -7.75 8.08
C PRO A 252 -0.78 -6.95 8.22
N ALA A 253 -1.24 -6.27 7.16
CA ALA A 253 -2.46 -5.45 7.23
C ALA A 253 -3.70 -6.28 7.57
N ILE A 254 -3.83 -7.47 6.99
CA ILE A 254 -5.00 -8.34 7.18
C ILE A 254 -5.04 -8.87 8.61
N LEU A 255 -3.99 -9.60 9.00
CA LEU A 255 -3.95 -10.27 10.31
C LEU A 255 -3.82 -9.26 11.46
N GLY A 256 -3.09 -8.17 11.25
CA GLY A 256 -2.99 -7.09 12.23
C GLY A 256 -4.31 -6.36 12.46
N SER A 257 -5.10 -6.16 11.41
CA SER A 257 -6.44 -5.57 11.55
C SER A 257 -7.43 -6.53 12.23
N VAL A 258 -7.35 -7.83 11.94
CA VAL A 258 -8.12 -8.85 12.66
C VAL A 258 -7.72 -8.87 14.15
N ALA A 259 -6.43 -8.81 14.46
CA ALA A 259 -5.94 -8.73 15.83
C ALA A 259 -6.43 -7.45 16.54
N ALA A 260 -6.44 -6.32 15.84
CA ALA A 260 -7.00 -5.07 16.36
C ALA A 260 -8.49 -5.20 16.70
N ILE A 261 -9.28 -5.84 15.82
CA ILE A 261 -10.70 -6.11 16.06
C ILE A 261 -10.87 -6.98 17.30
N ILE A 262 -10.12 -8.06 17.41
CA ILE A 262 -10.14 -8.95 18.57
C ILE A 262 -9.76 -8.18 19.84
N ALA A 263 -8.71 -7.38 19.81
CA ALA A 263 -8.30 -6.53 20.93
C ALA A 263 -9.42 -5.56 21.36
N MET A 264 -10.08 -4.92 20.39
CA MET A 264 -11.22 -4.03 20.67
C MET A 264 -12.38 -4.75 21.34
N LEU A 265 -12.70 -5.98 20.90
CA LEU A 265 -13.76 -6.79 21.50
C LEU A 265 -13.40 -7.25 22.91
N ILE A 266 -12.14 -7.65 23.13
CA ILE A 266 -11.64 -7.99 24.47
C ILE A 266 -11.72 -6.76 25.39
N TYR A 267 -11.24 -5.61 24.92
CA TYR A 267 -11.31 -4.37 25.70
C TYR A 267 -12.76 -3.98 26.02
N ASN A 268 -13.67 -4.08 25.04
CA ASN A 268 -15.10 -3.83 25.24
C ASN A 268 -15.67 -4.70 26.37
N LYS A 269 -15.36 -5.99 26.32
CA LYS A 269 -15.87 -6.94 27.32
C LYS A 269 -15.28 -6.74 28.72
N LEU A 270 -14.02 -6.32 28.83
CA LEU A 270 -13.31 -6.20 30.12
C LEU A 270 -13.49 -4.85 30.79
N PHE A 271 -13.59 -3.76 30.02
CA PHE A 271 -13.48 -2.41 30.54
C PHE A 271 -14.67 -1.50 30.24
N ILE A 272 -15.55 -1.88 29.30
CA ILE A 272 -16.75 -1.08 28.97
C ILE A 272 -17.96 -1.82 29.52
N HIS A 273 -18.28 -1.57 30.80
CA HIS A 273 -19.35 -2.30 31.50
C HIS A 273 -20.69 -1.53 31.55
N ASP A 274 -20.66 -0.20 31.63
CA ASP A 274 -21.85 0.62 31.78
C ASP A 274 -21.69 1.95 31.02
N GLU A 275 -22.37 2.10 29.89
CA GLU A 275 -22.49 3.39 29.22
C GLU A 275 -23.74 4.11 29.70
N LYS A 276 -23.60 5.44 29.92
CA LYS A 276 -24.73 6.28 30.32
C LYS A 276 -25.75 6.31 29.17
N PRO A 277 -27.08 6.29 29.47
CA PRO A 277 -28.09 6.51 28.45
C PRO A 277 -27.82 7.81 27.69
N GLY A 278 -27.64 7.73 26.37
CA GLY A 278 -27.35 8.88 25.50
C GLY A 278 -26.02 8.77 24.71
N ASP A 279 -25.08 7.92 25.12
CA ASP A 279 -23.82 7.66 24.40
C ASP A 279 -23.96 6.48 23.42
N GLU A 280 -25.09 5.77 23.43
CA GLU A 280 -25.30 4.57 22.63
C GLU A 280 -25.72 4.88 21.19
N VAL A 281 -25.13 4.19 20.25
CA VAL A 281 -25.62 4.14 18.87
C VAL A 281 -26.68 3.06 18.78
N HIS A 282 -27.94 3.47 18.57
CA HIS A 282 -29.05 2.51 18.42
C HIS A 282 -28.89 1.73 17.11
N VAL A 283 -28.58 0.45 17.23
CA VAL A 283 -28.47 -0.49 16.12
C VAL A 283 -29.50 -1.60 16.27
N GLU A 284 -30.33 -1.81 15.25
CA GLU A 284 -31.18 -2.99 15.20
C GLU A 284 -30.33 -4.26 15.20
N LYS A 285 -30.48 -5.10 16.24
CA LYS A 285 -29.77 -6.39 16.33
C LYS A 285 -30.40 -7.40 15.37
N LYS A 286 -29.73 -7.68 14.25
CA LYS A 286 -30.10 -8.78 13.35
C LYS A 286 -29.26 -10.01 13.68
N GLN A 287 -29.91 -11.09 14.08
CA GLN A 287 -29.22 -12.36 14.28
C GLN A 287 -28.97 -13.05 12.93
N PHE A 288 -27.71 -13.32 12.64
CA PHE A 288 -27.32 -14.11 11.49
C PHE A 288 -26.99 -15.53 11.93
N GLY A 289 -27.58 -16.53 11.30
CA GLY A 289 -27.21 -17.93 11.54
C GLY A 289 -25.77 -18.21 11.11
N THR A 290 -25.14 -19.21 11.72
CA THR A 290 -23.73 -19.59 11.44
C THR A 290 -23.47 -19.82 9.96
N VAL A 291 -24.38 -20.48 9.25
CA VAL A 291 -24.25 -20.76 7.79
C VAL A 291 -24.21 -19.45 6.99
N LYS A 292 -25.06 -18.47 7.32
CA LYS A 292 -25.06 -17.17 6.64
C LYS A 292 -23.79 -16.39 6.92
N THR A 293 -23.29 -16.42 8.14
CA THR A 293 -22.01 -15.81 8.52
C THR A 293 -20.84 -16.43 7.76
N LEU A 294 -20.71 -17.76 7.77
CA LEU A 294 -19.67 -18.46 7.01
C LEU A 294 -19.75 -18.19 5.52
N LYS A 295 -20.95 -18.13 4.97
CA LYS A 295 -21.18 -17.77 3.56
C LYS A 295 -20.72 -16.35 3.25
N ALA A 296 -21.06 -15.37 4.09
CA ALA A 296 -20.66 -13.98 3.89
C ALA A 296 -19.12 -13.82 3.92
N TRP A 297 -18.44 -14.49 4.83
CA TRP A 297 -16.99 -14.44 4.99
C TRP A 297 -16.21 -15.37 4.07
N SER A 298 -16.88 -16.22 3.25
CA SER A 298 -16.23 -17.26 2.46
C SER A 298 -15.16 -16.72 1.50
N VAL A 299 -15.39 -15.60 0.82
CA VAL A 299 -14.42 -14.99 -0.10
C VAL A 299 -13.15 -14.61 0.65
N TYR A 300 -13.26 -13.77 1.66
CA TYR A 300 -12.08 -13.28 2.40
C TYR A 300 -11.43 -14.37 3.25
N GLY A 301 -12.22 -15.23 3.87
CA GLY A 301 -11.71 -16.36 4.64
C GLY A 301 -10.88 -17.33 3.78
N LEU A 302 -11.34 -17.64 2.57
CA LEU A 302 -10.59 -18.49 1.65
C LEU A 302 -9.34 -17.79 1.09
N ILE A 303 -9.39 -16.50 0.81
CA ILE A 303 -8.21 -15.75 0.39
C ILE A 303 -7.13 -15.82 1.49
N ILE A 304 -7.49 -15.53 2.74
CA ILE A 304 -6.55 -15.64 3.87
C ILE A 304 -6.01 -17.08 3.97
N PHE A 305 -6.87 -18.06 3.88
CA PHE A 305 -6.47 -19.48 3.94
C PHE A 305 -5.44 -19.82 2.84
N PHE A 306 -5.69 -19.45 1.57
CA PHE A 306 -4.76 -19.73 0.48
C PHE A 306 -3.45 -18.96 0.61
N ILE A 307 -3.47 -17.72 1.09
CA ILE A 307 -2.26 -16.95 1.35
C ILE A 307 -1.44 -17.61 2.46
N LEU A 308 -2.07 -18.02 3.57
CA LEU A 308 -1.37 -18.64 4.69
C LEU A 308 -0.79 -20.01 4.31
N ILE A 309 -1.53 -20.85 3.59
CA ILE A 309 -1.03 -22.17 3.18
C ILE A 309 0.09 -22.09 2.13
N SER A 310 0.11 -21.04 1.30
CA SER A 310 1.17 -20.79 0.34
C SER A 310 2.39 -20.07 0.93
N SER A 311 2.28 -19.55 2.15
CA SER A 311 3.35 -18.85 2.86
C SER A 311 4.38 -19.79 3.49
N LYS A 312 5.43 -19.21 4.09
CA LYS A 312 6.45 -19.94 4.85
C LYS A 312 5.91 -20.72 6.07
N ILE A 313 4.64 -20.51 6.48
CA ILE A 313 3.99 -21.31 7.55
C ILE A 313 3.90 -22.79 7.17
N VAL A 314 3.73 -23.08 5.86
CA VAL A 314 3.65 -24.46 5.35
C VAL A 314 4.80 -24.68 4.36
N PRO A 315 6.05 -24.92 4.85
CA PRO A 315 7.24 -24.96 4.02
C PRO A 315 7.14 -25.89 2.82
N PRO A 316 6.61 -27.15 2.94
CA PRO A 316 6.52 -28.03 1.79
C PRO A 316 5.64 -27.49 0.66
N MET A 317 4.53 -26.82 1.00
CA MET A 317 3.65 -26.20 0.01
C MET A 317 4.30 -24.97 -0.62
N ASN A 318 4.94 -24.13 0.18
CA ASN A 318 5.65 -22.95 -0.30
C ASN A 318 6.76 -23.30 -1.32
N GLU A 319 7.59 -24.30 -1.02
CA GLU A 319 8.64 -24.79 -1.90
C GLU A 319 8.08 -25.39 -3.19
N LEU A 320 7.03 -26.23 -3.08
CA LEU A 320 6.36 -26.80 -4.23
C LEU A 320 5.81 -25.71 -5.17
N LEU A 321 5.10 -24.71 -4.62
CA LEU A 321 4.52 -23.64 -5.43
C LEU A 321 5.59 -22.75 -6.08
N LYS A 322 6.71 -22.49 -5.38
CA LYS A 322 7.84 -21.71 -5.91
C LYS A 322 8.63 -22.41 -7.01
N SER A 323 8.76 -23.73 -6.93
CA SER A 323 9.51 -24.52 -7.90
C SER A 323 8.69 -24.91 -9.14
N THR A 324 7.35 -24.83 -9.04
CA THR A 324 6.45 -25.31 -10.09
C THR A 324 5.93 -24.15 -10.95
N LEU A 325 5.93 -24.32 -12.28
CA LEU A 325 5.45 -23.33 -13.26
C LEU A 325 6.11 -21.95 -13.09
N VAL A 326 7.42 -21.90 -13.22
CA VAL A 326 8.20 -20.66 -13.22
C VAL A 326 8.58 -20.31 -14.65
N THR A 327 8.15 -19.13 -15.13
CA THR A 327 8.59 -18.55 -16.39
C THR A 327 9.80 -17.68 -16.15
N LYS A 328 10.89 -17.94 -16.87
CA LYS A 328 12.11 -17.12 -16.86
C LYS A 328 12.35 -16.53 -18.24
N PHE A 329 12.72 -15.28 -18.29
CA PHE A 329 13.05 -14.58 -19.53
C PHE A 329 14.28 -13.69 -19.29
N ASP A 330 15.37 -14.01 -19.96
CA ASP A 330 16.60 -13.22 -19.88
C ASP A 330 16.47 -11.99 -20.76
N MET A 331 16.74 -10.81 -20.18
CA MET A 331 16.71 -9.53 -20.89
C MET A 331 18.02 -9.32 -21.63
N PRO A 332 18.05 -9.40 -22.96
CA PRO A 332 19.24 -9.08 -23.71
C PRO A 332 19.71 -7.63 -23.40
N VAL A 333 21.01 -7.39 -23.40
CA VAL A 333 21.64 -6.07 -23.17
C VAL A 333 21.54 -5.60 -21.71
N ILE A 334 20.37 -5.73 -21.08
CA ILE A 334 20.16 -5.32 -19.68
C ILE A 334 20.84 -6.29 -18.70
N GLY A 335 20.92 -7.57 -19.05
CA GLY A 335 21.58 -8.61 -18.26
C GLY A 335 20.77 -9.10 -17.05
N ASN A 336 19.52 -8.64 -16.89
CA ASN A 336 18.63 -9.08 -15.84
C ASN A 336 17.75 -10.24 -16.33
N THR A 337 17.40 -11.17 -15.44
CA THR A 337 16.43 -12.24 -15.71
C THR A 337 15.09 -11.90 -15.07
N PHE A 338 14.06 -11.74 -15.91
CA PHE A 338 12.69 -11.69 -15.41
C PHE A 338 12.25 -13.10 -15.01
N SER A 339 11.76 -13.26 -13.76
CA SER A 339 11.27 -14.53 -13.25
C SER A 339 9.86 -14.35 -12.66
N PHE A 340 8.92 -15.20 -13.10
CA PHE A 340 7.57 -15.16 -12.61
C PHE A 340 7.06 -16.57 -12.25
N GLY A 341 6.78 -16.78 -10.96
CA GLY A 341 6.16 -18.02 -10.45
C GLY A 341 4.64 -17.93 -10.51
N TRP A 342 4.02 -18.67 -11.42
CA TRP A 342 2.57 -18.62 -11.61
C TRP A 342 1.80 -19.11 -10.39
N LEU A 343 2.27 -20.17 -9.76
CA LEU A 343 1.59 -20.79 -8.62
C LEU A 343 1.94 -20.13 -7.27
N SER A 344 3.10 -19.49 -7.17
CA SER A 344 3.52 -18.82 -5.93
C SER A 344 3.05 -17.37 -5.84
N ASN A 345 2.35 -16.87 -6.87
CA ASN A 345 1.91 -15.47 -6.91
C ASN A 345 0.68 -15.23 -6.04
N ALA A 346 0.70 -14.20 -5.21
CA ALA A 346 -0.43 -13.81 -4.36
C ALA A 346 -1.72 -13.55 -5.18
N GLY A 347 -1.60 -13.04 -6.40
CA GLY A 347 -2.75 -12.83 -7.29
C GLY A 347 -3.51 -14.13 -7.58
N LEU A 348 -2.82 -15.26 -7.77
CA LEU A 348 -3.47 -16.55 -7.95
C LEU A 348 -4.19 -17.01 -6.66
N MET A 349 -3.59 -16.80 -5.49
CA MET A 349 -4.21 -17.15 -4.21
C MET A 349 -5.50 -16.35 -3.99
N ILE A 350 -5.47 -15.05 -4.29
CA ILE A 350 -6.66 -14.18 -4.24
C ILE A 350 -7.71 -14.68 -5.25
N PHE A 351 -7.29 -15.00 -6.48
CA PHE A 351 -8.20 -15.50 -7.52
C PHE A 351 -8.91 -16.79 -7.10
N LEU A 352 -8.17 -17.76 -6.57
CA LEU A 352 -8.73 -19.04 -6.10
C LEU A 352 -9.72 -18.83 -4.95
N GLY A 353 -9.35 -18.02 -3.94
CA GLY A 353 -10.23 -17.69 -2.82
C GLY A 353 -11.50 -16.97 -3.27
N ALA A 354 -11.39 -16.03 -4.20
CA ALA A 354 -12.50 -15.29 -4.76
C ALA A 354 -13.43 -16.18 -5.59
N MET A 355 -12.88 -17.03 -6.47
CA MET A 355 -13.66 -17.95 -7.29
C MET A 355 -14.44 -18.95 -6.46
N ILE A 356 -13.79 -19.64 -5.54
CA ILE A 356 -14.43 -20.66 -4.68
C ILE A 356 -15.43 -19.97 -3.74
N GLY A 357 -15.04 -18.85 -3.11
CA GLY A 357 -15.93 -18.08 -2.25
C GLY A 357 -17.16 -17.56 -2.98
N GLY A 358 -17.00 -17.07 -4.22
CA GLY A 358 -18.11 -16.63 -5.07
C GLY A 358 -19.09 -17.75 -5.43
N LEU A 359 -18.58 -18.97 -5.69
CA LEU A 359 -19.42 -20.16 -5.90
C LEU A 359 -20.20 -20.51 -4.61
N ILE A 360 -19.57 -20.47 -3.44
CA ILE A 360 -20.21 -20.69 -2.13
C ILE A 360 -21.30 -19.62 -1.90
N GLN A 361 -21.05 -18.39 -2.31
CA GLN A 361 -22.04 -17.30 -2.22
C GLN A 361 -23.19 -17.43 -3.24
N GLY A 362 -23.15 -18.42 -4.12
CA GLY A 362 -24.25 -18.77 -5.03
C GLY A 362 -24.14 -18.18 -6.42
N LEU A 363 -22.99 -17.62 -6.81
CA LEU A 363 -22.76 -17.19 -8.17
C LEU A 363 -22.40 -18.38 -9.06
N SER A 364 -22.87 -18.40 -10.30
CA SER A 364 -22.46 -19.40 -11.28
C SER A 364 -21.05 -19.11 -11.81
N PHE A 365 -20.32 -20.14 -12.22
CA PHE A 365 -19.00 -20.00 -12.82
C PHE A 365 -18.99 -19.03 -14.00
N GLY A 366 -20.00 -19.13 -14.90
CA GLY A 366 -20.13 -18.23 -16.04
C GLY A 366 -20.33 -16.75 -15.64
N LYS A 367 -21.07 -16.49 -14.53
CA LYS A 367 -21.24 -15.13 -13.99
C LYS A 367 -19.91 -14.62 -13.41
N LEU A 368 -19.18 -15.44 -12.67
CA LEU A 368 -17.87 -15.09 -12.14
C LEU A 368 -16.87 -14.73 -13.24
N MET A 369 -16.83 -15.53 -14.32
CA MET A 369 -15.95 -15.22 -15.46
C MET A 369 -16.34 -13.93 -16.19
N LYS A 370 -17.63 -13.63 -16.34
CA LYS A 370 -18.10 -12.33 -16.86
C LYS A 370 -17.71 -11.17 -15.95
N MET A 371 -17.80 -11.34 -14.64
CA MET A 371 -17.37 -10.34 -13.67
C MET A 371 -15.86 -10.10 -13.72
N LEU A 372 -15.07 -11.16 -13.83
CA LEU A 372 -13.61 -11.06 -13.99
C LEU A 372 -13.26 -10.29 -15.26
N ALA A 373 -13.86 -10.64 -16.41
CA ALA A 373 -13.65 -9.94 -17.68
C ALA A 373 -14.04 -8.46 -17.58
N LYS A 374 -15.21 -8.16 -16.98
CA LYS A 374 -15.64 -6.78 -16.74
C LYS A 374 -14.67 -6.01 -15.85
N THR A 375 -14.18 -6.62 -14.77
CA THR A 375 -13.18 -6.02 -13.88
C THR A 375 -11.89 -5.70 -14.64
N THR A 376 -11.39 -6.64 -15.45
CA THR A 376 -10.19 -6.44 -16.28
C THR A 376 -10.37 -5.29 -17.27
N ILE A 377 -11.52 -5.22 -17.95
CA ILE A 377 -11.82 -4.12 -18.89
C ILE A 377 -11.89 -2.77 -18.16
N ASN A 378 -12.54 -2.72 -17.01
CA ASN A 378 -12.66 -1.49 -16.23
C ASN A 378 -11.30 -0.97 -15.73
N LEU A 379 -10.34 -1.87 -15.52
CA LEU A 379 -9.00 -1.54 -15.04
C LEU A 379 -8.00 -1.21 -16.15
N GLN A 380 -8.38 -1.20 -17.43
CA GLN A 380 -7.47 -0.96 -18.54
C GLN A 380 -6.66 0.35 -18.41
N LYS A 381 -7.29 1.45 -17.96
CA LYS A 381 -6.59 2.73 -17.76
C LYS A 381 -5.57 2.65 -16.62
N THR A 382 -5.91 1.97 -15.55
CA THR A 382 -5.00 1.70 -14.43
C THR A 382 -3.83 0.82 -14.89
N ALA A 383 -4.10 -0.23 -15.68
CA ALA A 383 -3.07 -1.09 -16.23
C ALA A 383 -2.10 -0.32 -17.13
N ILE A 384 -2.61 0.54 -18.04
CA ILE A 384 -1.77 1.41 -18.89
C ILE A 384 -0.90 2.33 -18.01
N THR A 385 -1.49 2.96 -16.98
CA THR A 385 -0.74 3.82 -16.06
C THR A 385 0.42 3.07 -15.43
N ILE A 386 0.16 1.87 -14.88
CA ILE A 386 1.17 1.07 -14.20
C ILE A 386 2.25 0.61 -15.18
N CYS A 387 1.89 0.11 -16.37
CA CYS A 387 2.86 -0.26 -17.40
C CYS A 387 3.78 0.92 -17.75
N CYS A 388 3.21 2.10 -17.98
CA CYS A 388 3.99 3.29 -18.31
C CYS A 388 4.91 3.72 -17.16
N LEU A 389 4.43 3.69 -15.90
CA LEU A 389 5.24 4.08 -14.74
C LEU A 389 6.37 3.08 -14.45
N VAL A 390 6.14 1.78 -14.58
CA VAL A 390 7.20 0.78 -14.37
C VAL A 390 8.21 0.86 -15.50
N ALA A 391 7.76 1.01 -16.77
CA ALA A 391 8.66 1.21 -17.91
C ALA A 391 9.49 2.50 -17.74
N LEU A 392 8.88 3.60 -17.29
CA LEU A 392 9.55 4.85 -16.96
C LEU A 392 10.65 4.63 -15.90
N ALA A 393 10.31 3.96 -14.80
CA ALA A 393 11.25 3.71 -13.70
C ALA A 393 12.42 2.83 -14.16
N MET A 394 12.16 1.76 -14.93
CA MET A 394 13.21 0.89 -15.46
C MET A 394 14.12 1.64 -16.46
N LEU A 395 13.53 2.44 -17.34
CA LEU A 395 14.28 3.27 -18.29
C LEU A 395 15.19 4.27 -17.56
N MET A 396 14.66 5.02 -16.61
CA MET A 396 15.44 5.98 -15.81
C MET A 396 16.57 5.29 -15.04
N ASN A 397 16.31 4.11 -14.49
CA ASN A 397 17.33 3.35 -13.77
C ASN A 397 18.45 2.85 -14.70
N ASN A 398 18.10 2.21 -15.81
CA ASN A 398 19.06 1.60 -16.70
C ASN A 398 19.86 2.63 -17.53
N THR A 399 19.36 3.87 -17.65
CA THR A 399 20.08 5.00 -18.29
C THR A 399 20.86 5.86 -17.31
N GLY A 400 20.86 5.53 -15.99
CA GLY A 400 21.62 6.24 -14.96
C GLY A 400 20.92 7.52 -14.43
N MET A 401 19.75 7.87 -14.95
CA MET A 401 19.01 9.06 -14.49
C MET A 401 18.66 8.98 -13.01
N THR A 402 18.25 7.79 -12.53
CA THR A 402 17.93 7.55 -11.10
C THR A 402 19.13 7.83 -10.20
N LEU A 403 20.31 7.34 -10.58
CA LEU A 403 21.54 7.58 -9.83
C LEU A 403 21.93 9.06 -9.85
N ALA A 404 21.79 9.73 -10.98
CA ALA A 404 22.09 11.17 -11.09
C ALA A 404 21.18 12.01 -10.16
N ILE A 405 19.88 11.66 -10.05
CA ILE A 405 18.96 12.31 -9.10
C ILE A 405 19.39 12.05 -7.67
N ALA A 406 19.68 10.78 -7.31
CA ALA A 406 20.11 10.40 -5.97
C ALA A 406 21.37 11.17 -5.54
N THR A 407 22.39 11.20 -6.41
CA THR A 407 23.62 11.98 -6.18
C THR A 407 23.33 13.47 -5.94
N GLY A 408 22.43 14.05 -6.75
CA GLY A 408 22.04 15.45 -6.58
C GLY A 408 21.30 15.73 -5.26
N LEU A 409 20.40 14.87 -4.87
CA LEU A 409 19.65 14.99 -3.60
C LEU A 409 20.59 14.83 -2.39
N VAL A 410 21.44 13.82 -2.40
CA VAL A 410 22.42 13.57 -1.32
C VAL A 410 23.42 14.72 -1.22
N ALA A 411 23.87 15.29 -2.35
CA ALA A 411 24.76 16.45 -2.34
C ALA A 411 24.15 17.68 -1.63
N VAL A 412 22.83 17.85 -1.67
CA VAL A 412 22.12 18.96 -1.02
C VAL A 412 21.79 18.65 0.45
N THR A 413 21.37 17.42 0.74
CA THR A 413 20.86 17.05 2.08
C THR A 413 21.92 16.43 2.98
N GLY A 414 22.98 15.87 2.39
CA GLY A 414 24.05 15.18 3.12
C GLY A 414 23.51 14.08 4.02
N VAL A 415 24.06 13.99 5.21
CA VAL A 415 23.68 13.01 6.25
C VAL A 415 22.24 13.17 6.75
N ALA A 416 21.58 14.27 6.46
CA ALA A 416 20.17 14.49 6.81
C ALA A 416 19.18 13.84 5.81
N TYR A 417 19.66 13.27 4.70
CA TYR A 417 18.81 12.63 3.69
C TYR A 417 17.81 11.63 4.27
N PRO A 418 18.18 10.74 5.22
CA PRO A 418 17.25 9.76 5.79
C PRO A 418 16.01 10.39 6.42
N PHE A 419 16.14 11.59 7.01
CA PHE A 419 15.00 12.33 7.53
C PHE A 419 14.04 12.79 6.42
N PHE A 420 14.55 13.12 5.24
CA PHE A 420 13.77 13.57 4.10
C PHE A 420 13.28 12.42 3.20
N ALA A 421 13.80 11.22 3.35
CA ALA A 421 13.43 10.07 2.53
C ALA A 421 11.91 9.78 2.52
N PRO A 422 11.18 9.81 3.65
CA PRO A 422 9.72 9.63 3.65
C PRO A 422 8.97 10.73 2.91
N LEU A 423 9.48 11.94 2.87
CA LEU A 423 8.86 13.04 2.11
C LEU A 423 8.81 12.72 0.61
N ILE A 424 9.84 12.06 0.06
CA ILE A 424 9.89 11.65 -1.35
C ILE A 424 8.78 10.63 -1.64
N GLY A 425 8.62 9.62 -0.79
CA GLY A 425 7.52 8.66 -0.89
C GLY A 425 6.14 9.32 -0.75
N SER A 426 6.03 10.29 0.16
CA SER A 426 4.81 11.08 0.35
C SER A 426 4.45 11.88 -0.89
N ILE A 427 5.40 12.59 -1.51
CA ILE A 427 5.20 13.36 -2.76
C ILE A 427 4.75 12.42 -3.87
N GLY A 428 5.39 11.25 -4.02
CA GLY A 428 5.01 10.24 -5.01
C GLY A 428 3.56 9.78 -4.86
N THR A 429 3.17 9.48 -3.64
CA THR A 429 1.81 9.02 -3.36
C THR A 429 0.77 10.14 -3.45
N PHE A 430 1.12 11.36 -3.02
CA PHE A 430 0.25 12.53 -3.20
C PHE A 430 -0.14 12.73 -4.66
N VAL A 431 0.81 12.64 -5.56
CA VAL A 431 0.58 12.88 -7.00
C VAL A 431 -0.11 11.71 -7.67
N THR A 432 0.36 10.49 -7.44
CA THR A 432 -0.15 9.29 -8.13
C THR A 432 -1.42 8.72 -7.48
N GLY A 433 -1.69 9.07 -6.23
CA GLY A 433 -2.75 8.49 -5.41
C GLY A 433 -2.47 7.04 -4.96
N SER A 434 -1.26 6.52 -5.19
CA SER A 434 -0.93 5.11 -5.02
C SER A 434 0.45 4.90 -4.41
N ALA A 435 0.53 4.24 -3.25
CA ALA A 435 1.80 3.85 -2.64
C ALA A 435 2.60 2.88 -3.54
N THR A 436 1.91 1.98 -4.24
CA THR A 436 2.56 1.10 -5.24
C THR A 436 3.27 1.92 -6.32
N SER A 437 2.59 2.92 -6.89
CA SER A 437 3.17 3.79 -7.91
C SER A 437 4.34 4.64 -7.36
N ALA A 438 4.23 5.14 -6.13
CA ALA A 438 5.31 5.87 -5.47
C ALA A 438 6.54 4.97 -5.25
N ASN A 439 6.33 3.72 -4.84
CA ASN A 439 7.41 2.75 -4.64
C ASN A 439 8.07 2.33 -5.97
N ILE A 440 7.29 2.25 -7.06
CA ILE A 440 7.83 2.04 -8.40
C ILE A 440 8.76 3.19 -8.81
N LEU A 441 8.30 4.42 -8.63
CA LEU A 441 9.04 5.62 -9.07
C LEU A 441 10.30 5.87 -8.24
N PHE A 442 10.22 5.67 -6.94
CA PHE A 442 11.25 6.15 -6.02
C PHE A 442 11.96 5.06 -5.22
N GLY A 443 11.51 3.79 -5.26
CA GLY A 443 12.16 2.70 -4.53
C GLY A 443 13.65 2.57 -4.88
N LYS A 444 13.99 2.54 -6.18
CA LYS A 444 15.38 2.53 -6.63
C LYS A 444 16.13 3.83 -6.34
N LEU A 445 15.46 4.97 -6.33
CA LEU A 445 16.05 6.25 -5.95
C LEU A 445 16.53 6.20 -4.49
N GLN A 446 15.74 5.63 -3.58
CA GLN A 446 16.13 5.47 -2.19
C GLN A 446 17.36 4.54 -2.04
N ALA A 447 17.35 3.41 -2.76
CA ALA A 447 18.51 2.49 -2.76
C ALA A 447 19.77 3.15 -3.33
N ALA A 448 19.64 3.93 -4.42
CA ALA A 448 20.75 4.67 -4.99
C ALA A 448 21.28 5.76 -4.03
N ALA A 449 20.38 6.43 -3.30
CA ALA A 449 20.75 7.41 -2.28
C ALA A 449 21.48 6.74 -1.10
N ALA A 450 21.05 5.55 -0.67
CA ALA A 450 21.76 4.77 0.34
C ALA A 450 23.20 4.48 -0.11
N GLY A 451 23.39 4.02 -1.34
CA GLY A 451 24.72 3.81 -1.91
C GLY A 451 25.60 5.06 -1.93
N GLN A 452 25.03 6.24 -2.26
CA GLN A 452 25.75 7.51 -2.23
C GLN A 452 26.15 7.97 -0.81
N LEU A 453 25.38 7.57 0.19
CA LEU A 453 25.67 7.85 1.60
C LEU A 453 26.60 6.82 2.24
N GLY A 454 26.96 5.74 1.54
CA GLY A 454 27.71 4.62 2.11
C GLY A 454 26.87 3.71 3.02
N LEU A 455 25.55 3.84 3.02
CA LEU A 455 24.59 3.03 3.78
C LEU A 455 24.32 1.72 3.04
N VAL A 456 25.27 0.81 3.09
CA VAL A 456 25.24 -0.47 2.35
C VAL A 456 25.54 -1.68 3.22
N ASN A 457 25.79 -1.43 4.52
CA ASN A 457 26.18 -2.46 5.46
C ASN A 457 24.97 -3.11 6.13
N ASP A 458 25.19 -4.29 6.68
CA ASP A 458 24.24 -4.87 7.63
C ASP A 458 24.38 -4.19 8.98
N ALA A 459 23.25 -3.82 9.55
CA ALA A 459 23.14 -3.10 10.81
C ALA A 459 21.96 -3.64 11.63
N GLN A 460 21.82 -3.13 12.85
CA GLN A 460 20.71 -3.48 13.72
C GLN A 460 19.76 -2.29 13.87
N PHE A 461 18.49 -2.51 13.56
CA PHE A 461 17.44 -1.48 13.61
C PHE A 461 16.41 -1.86 14.67
N PHE A 462 16.37 -1.15 15.79
CA PHE A 462 15.45 -1.45 16.89
C PHE A 462 15.51 -2.92 17.33
N GLY A 463 16.70 -3.53 17.33
CA GLY A 463 16.93 -4.94 17.69
C GLY A 463 16.71 -5.95 16.55
N VAL A 464 16.42 -5.50 15.33
CA VAL A 464 16.26 -6.35 14.13
C VAL A 464 17.44 -6.17 13.20
N ASN A 465 18.10 -7.27 12.84
CA ASN A 465 19.20 -7.26 11.88
C ASN A 465 18.67 -7.07 10.46
N GLY A 466 19.39 -6.29 9.65
CA GLY A 466 19.10 -6.12 8.23
C GLY A 466 20.00 -5.09 7.57
N ASN A 467 19.76 -4.81 6.29
CA ASN A 467 20.61 -3.96 5.48
C ASN A 467 20.17 -2.49 5.50
N GLU A 468 21.12 -1.57 5.64
CA GLU A 468 20.88 -0.11 5.68
C GLU A 468 20.16 0.40 4.41
N THR A 469 20.49 -0.18 3.24
CA THR A 469 19.80 0.16 1.98
C THR A 469 18.31 -0.18 2.05
N ASN A 470 17.97 -1.35 2.58
CA ASN A 470 16.58 -1.79 2.74
C ASN A 470 15.83 -0.93 3.77
N TRP A 471 16.53 -0.53 4.86
CA TRP A 471 15.98 0.41 5.84
C TRP A 471 15.63 1.76 5.19
N LEU A 472 16.54 2.34 4.43
CA LEU A 472 16.30 3.62 3.76
C LEU A 472 15.25 3.50 2.67
N ALA A 473 15.23 2.40 1.92
CA ALA A 473 14.20 2.15 0.91
C ALA A 473 12.80 2.02 1.54
N ALA A 474 12.68 1.34 2.68
CA ALA A 474 11.42 1.21 3.42
C ALA A 474 10.78 2.56 3.77
N ALA A 475 11.61 3.61 3.95
CA ALA A 475 11.16 4.98 4.20
C ALA A 475 10.25 5.54 3.09
N ASN A 476 10.44 5.08 1.84
CA ASN A 476 9.56 5.48 0.75
C ASN A 476 8.13 4.99 0.95
N CYS A 477 7.98 3.73 1.35
CA CYS A 477 6.67 3.14 1.62
C CYS A 477 6.03 3.72 2.89
N ALA A 478 6.79 3.86 3.98
CA ALA A 478 6.31 4.49 5.21
C ALA A 478 5.87 5.95 4.98
N GLY A 479 6.64 6.70 4.18
CA GLY A 479 6.29 8.07 3.80
C GLY A 479 5.03 8.17 2.93
N SER A 480 4.75 7.15 2.14
CA SER A 480 3.55 7.07 1.30
C SER A 480 2.24 7.23 2.07
N GLU A 481 2.22 6.87 3.35
CA GLU A 481 1.07 7.02 4.24
C GLU A 481 0.64 8.49 4.37
N GLY A 482 1.59 9.39 4.58
CA GLY A 482 1.32 10.84 4.64
C GLY A 482 0.79 11.40 3.33
N GLY A 483 1.37 10.99 2.21
CA GLY A 483 0.95 11.42 0.87
C GLY A 483 -0.45 10.94 0.50
N LYS A 484 -0.82 9.75 0.93
CA LYS A 484 -2.14 9.15 0.67
C LYS A 484 -3.27 9.99 1.26
N LEU A 485 -3.08 10.54 2.46
CA LEU A 485 -4.04 11.45 3.12
C LEU A 485 -4.42 12.65 2.28
N LEU A 486 -3.47 13.19 1.52
CA LEU A 486 -3.63 14.43 0.74
C LEU A 486 -3.90 14.16 -0.73
N SER A 487 -3.76 12.90 -1.18
CA SER A 487 -3.86 12.62 -2.61
C SER A 487 -5.24 12.99 -3.17
N PRO A 488 -5.29 13.68 -4.31
CA PRO A 488 -6.57 14.04 -4.95
C PRO A 488 -7.46 12.82 -5.17
N GLN A 489 -6.89 11.65 -5.44
CA GLN A 489 -7.63 10.40 -5.62
C GLN A 489 -8.32 9.96 -4.32
N SER A 490 -7.61 9.97 -3.19
CA SER A 490 -8.19 9.56 -1.90
C SER A 490 -9.25 10.53 -1.42
N ILE A 491 -9.02 11.84 -1.64
CA ILE A 491 -9.99 12.89 -1.31
C ILE A 491 -11.24 12.75 -2.16
N ALA A 492 -11.11 12.53 -3.48
CA ALA A 492 -12.25 12.32 -4.37
C ALA A 492 -13.07 11.08 -3.99
N ILE A 493 -12.43 10.00 -3.51
CA ILE A 493 -13.13 8.83 -2.97
C ILE A 493 -13.92 9.20 -1.70
N ALA A 494 -13.30 9.95 -0.79
CA ALA A 494 -13.93 10.38 0.45
C ALA A 494 -15.10 11.35 0.19
N THR A 495 -14.95 12.32 -0.73
CA THR A 495 -16.01 13.25 -1.11
C THR A 495 -17.20 12.54 -1.74
N ALA A 496 -16.93 11.60 -2.68
CA ALA A 496 -17.99 10.82 -3.32
C ALA A 496 -18.72 9.91 -2.33
N ALA A 497 -18.00 9.26 -1.40
CA ALA A 497 -18.61 8.40 -0.38
C ALA A 497 -19.45 9.15 0.66
N CYS A 498 -19.20 10.45 0.81
CA CYS A 498 -19.84 11.32 1.81
C CYS A 498 -20.83 12.33 1.21
N ASP A 499 -21.16 12.24 -0.09
CA ASP A 499 -21.98 13.22 -0.81
C ASP A 499 -21.50 14.68 -0.60
N MET A 500 -20.16 14.87 -0.65
CA MET A 500 -19.50 16.15 -0.41
C MET A 500 -18.81 16.68 -1.67
N GLU A 501 -19.37 16.49 -2.83
CA GLU A 501 -18.81 16.94 -4.10
C GLU A 501 -18.50 18.45 -4.08
N GLY A 502 -17.29 18.80 -4.54
CA GLY A 502 -16.80 20.18 -4.55
C GLY A 502 -16.18 20.68 -3.22
N GLN A 503 -16.16 19.85 -2.16
CA GLN A 503 -15.53 20.20 -0.87
C GLN A 503 -14.14 19.54 -0.69
N ASP A 504 -13.50 19.14 -1.78
CA ASP A 504 -12.17 18.48 -1.77
C ASP A 504 -11.12 19.33 -1.03
N GLY A 505 -11.14 20.65 -1.25
CA GLY A 505 -10.23 21.59 -0.60
C GLY A 505 -10.41 21.66 0.92
N ASP A 506 -11.64 21.55 1.41
CA ASP A 506 -11.92 21.57 2.86
C ASP A 506 -11.47 20.29 3.54
N ILE A 507 -11.66 19.13 2.90
CA ILE A 507 -11.14 17.85 3.38
C ILE A 507 -9.60 17.89 3.40
N MET A 508 -8.96 18.35 2.32
CA MET A 508 -7.50 18.48 2.22
C MET A 508 -6.96 19.38 3.33
N ARG A 509 -7.60 20.53 3.57
CA ARG A 509 -7.18 21.46 4.64
C ARG A 509 -7.24 20.80 6.03
N LYS A 510 -8.23 19.94 6.29
CA LYS A 510 -8.37 19.25 7.57
C LYS A 510 -7.44 18.06 7.73
N THR A 511 -7.07 17.39 6.64
CA THR A 511 -6.12 16.27 6.66
C THR A 511 -4.66 16.70 6.61
N LEU A 512 -4.36 17.90 6.11
CA LEU A 512 -3.00 18.43 5.97
C LEU A 512 -2.16 18.38 7.26
N PRO A 513 -2.66 18.81 8.45
CA PRO A 513 -1.87 18.73 9.68
C PRO A 513 -1.46 17.31 10.04
N PHE A 514 -2.34 16.34 9.82
CA PHE A 514 -2.05 14.92 10.05
C PHE A 514 -0.98 14.42 9.08
N ALA A 515 -1.09 14.74 7.80
CA ALA A 515 -0.11 14.33 6.80
C ALA A 515 1.30 14.87 7.11
N ILE A 516 1.41 16.16 7.43
CA ILE A 516 2.68 16.78 7.84
C ILE A 516 3.24 16.07 9.07
N PHE A 517 2.41 15.84 10.08
CA PHE A 517 2.82 15.15 11.30
C PHE A 517 3.34 13.73 10.99
N TRP A 518 2.66 12.96 10.13
CA TRP A 518 3.07 11.61 9.71
C TRP A 518 4.42 11.63 8.99
N ILE A 519 4.61 12.55 8.05
CA ILE A 519 5.87 12.67 7.30
C ILE A 519 7.04 12.98 8.23
N LEU A 520 6.85 13.92 9.16
CA LEU A 520 7.88 14.30 10.12
C LEU A 520 8.21 13.17 11.10
N MET A 521 7.20 12.47 11.61
CA MET A 521 7.40 11.33 12.50
C MET A 521 8.12 10.18 11.81
N ASN A 522 7.74 9.86 10.57
CA ASN A 522 8.42 8.84 9.79
C ASN A 522 9.87 9.26 9.50
N GLY A 523 10.11 10.54 9.14
CA GLY A 523 11.46 11.07 8.95
C GLY A 523 12.32 10.92 10.21
N LEU A 524 11.75 11.21 11.36
CA LEU A 524 12.43 11.04 12.64
C LEU A 524 12.75 9.55 12.91
N MET A 525 11.81 8.64 12.69
CA MET A 525 12.01 7.19 12.89
C MET A 525 13.09 6.64 11.97
N VAL A 526 13.09 7.04 10.69
CA VAL A 526 14.11 6.61 9.72
C VAL A 526 15.50 7.11 10.13
N PHE A 527 15.58 8.40 10.52
CA PHE A 527 16.85 9.01 10.94
C PHE A 527 17.39 8.38 12.23
N LEU A 528 16.55 8.20 13.25
CA LEU A 528 16.95 7.58 14.51
C LEU A 528 17.42 6.13 14.33
N GLY A 529 16.76 5.36 13.46
CA GLY A 529 17.17 3.98 13.18
C GLY A 529 18.58 3.86 12.60
N LEU A 530 19.07 4.89 11.89
CA LEU A 530 20.42 4.90 11.32
C LEU A 530 21.50 5.52 12.25
N HIS A 531 21.11 6.33 13.22
CA HIS A 531 22.08 7.14 13.98
C HIS A 531 22.10 6.89 15.49
N VAL A 532 21.07 6.28 16.05
CA VAL A 532 20.92 6.15 17.52
C VAL A 532 21.00 4.70 18.00
N ILE A 533 20.87 3.77 17.10
CA ILE A 533 20.84 2.34 17.38
C ILE A 533 21.87 1.64 16.53
#